data_9244863c21b602121fee684f7ac7f282
#
_entry.id   9244863c21b602121fee684f7ac7f282
#
_cell.length_a   1.000
_cell.length_b   1.000
_cell.length_c   1.000
_cell.angle_alpha   90.00
_cell.angle_beta   90.00
_cell.angle_gamma   90.00
#
_symmetry.space_group_name_H-M   'P 1'
#
loop_
_entity.id
_entity.type
_entity.pdbx_description
1 polymer ?
#
loop_
_entity_poly.entity_id
_entity_poly.type
_entity_poly.pdbx_seq_one_letter_code
_entity_poly.pdbx_strand_id
1 'polypeptide(L)'
;MKKSFIQLTALLITAAALFLTGCDSLYIPEGSTSSSKHTQNASGEYESTSQSSTKYPPATVPTESTTQQSTQQTTEPPSTDIVGGEPEKIITDEDMAELITEKYLTVHANSRPGYKLESLKNIVIHYVANPGTTALQNWKYFENKNSVSAHFIIDLDGSILQCMPLDEVAWAIGTTEGNYSTISIECCHPDSTGKFTEATYESLVKLVSWLCQKYDFTADQVKRHYDYPRTNSSGVVWHKSCPLYFVNHPEKWEEFKNALLIP
;
A
#
# COMPACT_ATOMS: atom_id res chain seq x y z
N MET A 1 53.64 41.90 -25.35
CA MET A 1 52.87 41.68 -24.16
C MET A 1 51.39 41.73 -24.56
N LYS A 2 50.74 40.57 -24.77
CA LYS A 2 49.31 40.45 -25.10
C LYS A 2 48.66 39.68 -23.92
N LYS A 3 47.77 40.34 -23.18
CA LYS A 3 46.96 39.74 -22.11
C LYS A 3 45.75 39.12 -22.76
N SER A 4 45.61 37.79 -22.68
CA SER A 4 44.40 37.05 -23.03
C SER A 4 43.43 37.09 -21.89
N PHE A 5 42.25 37.66 -22.11
CA PHE A 5 41.07 37.56 -21.27
C PHE A 5 40.34 36.27 -21.58
N ILE A 6 40.26 35.39 -20.61
CA ILE A 6 39.39 34.24 -20.68
C ILE A 6 38.06 34.66 -20.03
N GLN A 7 37.02 34.77 -20.87
CA GLN A 7 35.64 34.93 -20.37
C GLN A 7 35.11 33.57 -19.90
N LEU A 8 34.80 33.49 -18.60
CA LEU A 8 34.13 32.36 -18.00
C LEU A 8 32.62 32.59 -18.15
N THR A 9 31.98 31.92 -19.10
CA THR A 9 30.52 31.91 -19.26
C THR A 9 29.94 30.95 -18.22
N ALA A 10 29.34 31.49 -17.16
CA ALA A 10 28.54 30.73 -16.21
C ALA A 10 27.23 30.32 -16.86
N LEU A 11 27.07 29.02 -17.09
CA LEU A 11 25.81 28.43 -17.56
C LEU A 11 24.89 28.28 -16.35
N LEU A 12 23.92 29.19 -16.22
CA LEU A 12 22.81 29.07 -15.28
C LEU A 12 21.88 27.96 -15.75
N ILE A 13 21.98 26.79 -15.13
CA ILE A 13 20.97 25.74 -15.25
C ILE A 13 19.84 26.10 -14.29
N THR A 14 18.78 26.69 -14.82
CA THR A 14 17.50 26.83 -14.10
C THR A 14 16.84 25.46 -14.06
N ALA A 15 16.97 24.77 -12.93
CA ALA A 15 16.16 23.60 -12.62
C ALA A 15 14.71 24.05 -12.41
N ALA A 16 13.86 23.82 -13.41
CA ALA A 16 12.42 23.94 -13.27
C ALA A 16 11.95 22.82 -12.34
N ALA A 17 11.60 23.19 -11.11
CA ALA A 17 10.92 22.29 -10.19
C ALA A 17 9.49 22.07 -10.71
N LEU A 18 9.29 21.00 -11.47
CA LEU A 18 7.96 20.49 -11.80
C LEU A 18 7.36 19.86 -10.55
N PHE A 19 6.36 20.51 -9.98
CA PHE A 19 5.53 19.98 -8.91
C PHE A 19 4.77 18.75 -9.43
N LEU A 20 5.13 17.58 -8.93
CA LEU A 20 4.46 16.33 -9.23
C LEU A 20 3.22 16.20 -8.32
N THR A 21 2.06 16.51 -8.88
CA THR A 21 0.76 16.19 -8.28
C THR A 21 0.40 14.75 -8.63
N GLY A 22 0.93 13.82 -7.86
CA GLY A 22 0.49 12.41 -7.90
C GLY A 22 -0.48 12.16 -6.75
N CYS A 23 -1.72 11.78 -7.04
CA CYS A 23 -2.79 11.40 -6.11
C CYS A 23 -3.29 12.53 -5.17
N ASP A 24 -3.69 13.68 -5.71
CA ASP A 24 -4.60 14.58 -5.03
C ASP A 24 -6.05 14.17 -5.33
N SER A 25 -6.60 13.29 -4.50
CA SER A 25 -8.06 13.15 -4.39
C SER A 25 -8.56 14.38 -3.65
N LEU A 26 -9.33 15.21 -4.36
CA LEU A 26 -9.97 16.41 -3.82
C LEU A 26 -10.92 16.03 -2.67
N TYR A 27 -10.54 16.35 -1.45
CA TYR A 27 -11.47 16.45 -0.33
C TYR A 27 -12.31 17.70 -0.55
N ILE A 28 -13.59 17.54 -0.87
CA ILE A 28 -14.60 18.60 -0.88
C ILE A 28 -15.26 18.60 0.50
N PRO A 29 -15.10 19.63 1.34
CA PRO A 29 -15.90 19.75 2.54
C PRO A 29 -17.34 20.13 2.16
N GLU A 30 -18.33 19.36 2.62
CA GLU A 30 -19.73 19.73 2.52
C GLU A 30 -19.99 21.00 3.36
N GLY A 31 -20.56 22.02 2.72
CA GLY A 31 -21.18 23.14 3.39
C GLY A 31 -20.94 24.51 2.78
N SER A 32 -21.65 24.86 1.72
CA SER A 32 -22.27 26.19 1.58
C SER A 32 -23.23 26.20 0.39
N THR A 33 -24.49 26.43 0.71
CA THR A 33 -25.59 26.70 -0.22
C THR A 33 -25.38 28.04 -0.91
N SER A 34 -25.38 28.04 -2.25
CA SER A 34 -25.68 29.25 -3.02
C SER A 34 -26.44 28.88 -4.28
N SER A 35 -27.64 29.39 -4.32
CA SER A 35 -28.64 29.32 -5.38
C SER A 35 -28.21 30.10 -6.61
N SER A 36 -28.31 29.52 -7.81
CA SER A 36 -28.65 30.29 -9.00
C SER A 36 -29.37 29.41 -10.04
N LYS A 37 -30.49 29.91 -10.47
CA LYS A 37 -31.43 29.40 -11.47
C LYS A 37 -30.82 29.47 -12.87
N HIS A 38 -31.04 28.44 -13.73
CA HIS A 38 -31.47 28.67 -15.12
C HIS A 38 -32.07 27.39 -15.73
N THR A 39 -33.30 27.53 -16.09
CA THR A 39 -34.22 27.07 -17.16
C THR A 39 -33.76 26.02 -18.20
N GLN A 40 -34.51 24.90 -18.22
CA GLN A 40 -35.33 24.28 -19.30
C GLN A 40 -34.71 24.00 -20.68
N ASN A 41 -34.76 22.79 -21.25
CA ASN A 41 -35.76 21.93 -21.87
C ASN A 41 -35.03 20.75 -22.52
N ALA A 42 -35.49 19.60 -22.78
CA ALA A 42 -36.73 18.90 -22.96
C ALA A 42 -36.42 17.38 -23.15
N SER A 43 -37.35 16.57 -22.65
CA SER A 43 -37.83 15.27 -23.15
C SER A 43 -36.86 14.13 -23.46
N GLY A 44 -37.06 13.02 -22.74
CA GLY A 44 -36.57 11.68 -23.03
C GLY A 44 -36.95 10.71 -21.91
N GLU A 45 -38.19 10.19 -21.95
CA GLU A 45 -38.67 9.10 -21.10
C GLU A 45 -37.79 7.86 -21.27
N TYR A 46 -37.46 7.22 -20.14
CA TYR A 46 -37.17 5.78 -20.08
C TYR A 46 -37.84 5.18 -18.86
N GLU A 47 -38.71 4.22 -19.14
CA GLU A 47 -39.58 3.50 -18.21
C GLU A 47 -38.74 2.70 -17.16
N SER A 48 -39.24 2.80 -15.94
CA SER A 48 -38.91 1.95 -14.80
C SER A 48 -39.67 0.63 -14.92
N THR A 49 -39.01 -0.49 -15.04
CA THR A 49 -39.59 -1.80 -14.73
C THR A 49 -38.92 -2.38 -13.48
N SER A 50 -39.72 -2.40 -12.44
CA SER A 50 -39.50 -3.15 -11.20
C SER A 50 -39.83 -4.62 -11.40
N GLN A 51 -38.92 -5.54 -11.01
CA GLN A 51 -39.26 -6.93 -10.63
C GLN A 51 -38.30 -7.34 -9.51
N SER A 52 -38.82 -7.51 -8.35
CA SER A 52 -39.47 -8.63 -7.67
C SER A 52 -38.44 -9.57 -6.98
N SER A 53 -38.50 -9.43 -5.68
CA SER A 53 -37.98 -10.27 -4.59
C SER A 53 -38.00 -11.79 -4.81
N THR A 54 -36.94 -12.49 -4.45
CA THR A 54 -37.03 -13.87 -4.02
C THR A 54 -36.48 -14.01 -2.59
N LYS A 55 -37.38 -14.45 -1.71
CA LYS A 55 -37.16 -14.85 -0.32
C LYS A 55 -36.34 -16.11 -0.27
N TYR A 56 -35.31 -16.13 0.63
CA TYR A 56 -34.78 -17.38 1.18
C TYR A 56 -35.26 -17.57 2.62
N PRO A 57 -35.66 -18.79 3.00
CA PRO A 57 -36.14 -19.09 4.35
C PRO A 57 -34.97 -19.26 5.34
N PRO A 58 -35.21 -19.06 6.66
CA PRO A 58 -34.18 -19.19 7.68
C PRO A 58 -33.87 -20.66 8.01
N ALA A 59 -32.59 -20.98 8.11
CA ALA A 59 -32.11 -22.27 8.58
C ALA A 59 -32.20 -22.36 10.11
N THR A 60 -32.84 -23.43 10.56
CA THR A 60 -33.05 -23.81 11.95
C THR A 60 -31.75 -24.33 12.59
N VAL A 61 -31.52 -23.89 13.81
CA VAL A 61 -30.47 -24.37 14.75
C VAL A 61 -30.98 -25.67 15.39
N PRO A 62 -30.19 -26.72 15.51
CA PRO A 62 -30.43 -27.77 16.51
C PRO A 62 -29.60 -27.50 17.75
N THR A 63 -30.32 -27.37 18.86
CA THR A 63 -29.79 -27.45 20.23
C THR A 63 -29.68 -28.92 20.60
N GLU A 64 -28.52 -29.37 21.03
CA GLU A 64 -28.44 -30.54 21.90
C GLU A 64 -27.47 -30.32 23.05
N SER A 65 -28.04 -30.59 24.21
CA SER A 65 -27.48 -30.57 25.54
C SER A 65 -27.06 -31.98 25.95
N THR A 66 -26.07 -32.05 26.86
CA THR A 66 -25.88 -33.12 27.84
C THR A 66 -24.46 -33.67 27.83
N THR A 67 -23.67 -33.73 28.83
CA THR A 67 -23.69 -34.10 30.24
C THR A 67 -22.25 -34.17 30.75
N GLN A 68 -22.05 -33.70 31.96
CA GLN A 68 -20.79 -33.77 32.72
C GLN A 68 -20.39 -35.23 33.01
N GLN A 69 -19.10 -35.51 32.97
CA GLN A 69 -18.51 -36.53 33.84
C GLN A 69 -17.09 -36.12 34.28
N SER A 70 -17.00 -35.94 35.58
CA SER A 70 -15.82 -35.71 36.41
C SER A 70 -15.01 -36.98 36.54
N THR A 71 -13.67 -36.91 36.30
CA THR A 71 -12.73 -37.79 36.95
C THR A 71 -11.47 -37.04 37.30
N GLN A 72 -11.21 -36.97 38.60
CA GLN A 72 -9.95 -36.55 39.21
C GLN A 72 -8.87 -37.60 38.89
N GLN A 73 -7.67 -37.15 38.53
CA GLN A 73 -6.46 -37.88 38.91
C GLN A 73 -5.20 -37.01 38.87
N THR A 74 -4.61 -36.91 40.07
CA THR A 74 -3.20 -36.95 40.47
C THR A 74 -2.19 -36.00 39.80
N THR A 75 -1.67 -35.16 40.65
CA THR A 75 -0.54 -34.24 40.49
C THR A 75 0.77 -34.99 40.40
N GLU A 76 1.50 -34.74 39.30
CA GLU A 76 2.95 -34.92 39.20
C GLU A 76 3.59 -33.55 38.91
N PRO A 77 4.76 -33.20 39.47
CA PRO A 77 5.35 -31.89 39.29
C PRO A 77 5.86 -31.71 37.86
N PRO A 78 5.73 -30.51 37.24
CA PRO A 78 6.14 -30.31 35.88
C PRO A 78 7.66 -30.37 35.79
N SER A 79 8.13 -31.30 34.95
CA SER A 79 9.44 -31.27 34.33
C SER A 79 9.59 -29.93 33.59
N THR A 80 10.66 -29.23 33.88
CA THR A 80 11.07 -28.03 33.12
C THR A 80 11.62 -28.48 31.77
N ASP A 81 10.73 -28.86 30.86
CA ASP A 81 11.07 -28.92 29.46
C ASP A 81 11.12 -27.49 28.94
N ILE A 82 12.31 -27.10 28.54
CA ILE A 82 12.60 -25.93 27.75
C ILE A 82 11.67 -26.01 26.53
N VAL A 83 10.66 -25.16 26.49
CA VAL A 83 9.82 -24.97 25.31
C VAL A 83 10.75 -24.47 24.21
N GLY A 84 11.20 -25.40 23.38
CA GLY A 84 11.78 -25.07 22.10
C GLY A 84 10.71 -24.30 21.31
N GLY A 85 10.94 -23.00 21.10
CA GLY A 85 10.10 -22.21 20.21
C GLY A 85 9.99 -22.94 18.87
N GLU A 86 8.80 -22.95 18.26
CA GLU A 86 8.67 -23.43 16.89
C GLU A 86 9.72 -22.71 16.03
N PRO A 87 10.39 -23.43 15.12
CA PRO A 87 11.38 -22.77 14.27
C PRO A 87 10.72 -21.60 13.55
N GLU A 88 11.31 -20.42 13.66
CA GLU A 88 10.85 -19.23 12.95
C GLU A 88 10.62 -19.60 11.49
N LYS A 89 9.41 -19.32 10.98
CA LYS A 89 9.03 -19.67 9.61
C LYS A 89 9.81 -18.77 8.65
N ILE A 90 10.92 -19.27 8.12
CA ILE A 90 11.66 -18.60 7.05
C ILE A 90 10.81 -18.65 5.78
N ILE A 91 10.63 -17.48 5.15
CA ILE A 91 9.98 -17.37 3.84
C ILE A 91 11.07 -17.30 2.78
N THR A 92 11.11 -18.29 1.91
CA THR A 92 12.15 -18.41 0.90
C THR A 92 11.84 -17.62 -0.37
N ASP A 93 12.84 -17.40 -1.23
CA ASP A 93 12.65 -16.81 -2.55
C ASP A 93 11.73 -17.69 -3.42
N GLU A 94 11.77 -19.02 -3.26
CA GLU A 94 10.90 -19.98 -3.92
C GLU A 94 9.44 -19.83 -3.48
N ASP A 95 9.18 -19.67 -2.17
CA ASP A 95 7.83 -19.41 -1.65
C ASP A 95 7.22 -18.14 -2.24
N MET A 96 8.05 -17.13 -2.50
CA MET A 96 7.58 -15.87 -3.09
C MET A 96 7.48 -15.93 -4.61
N ALA A 97 8.30 -16.74 -5.28
CA ALA A 97 8.23 -16.91 -6.74
C ALA A 97 6.89 -17.50 -7.20
N GLU A 98 6.21 -18.28 -6.35
CA GLU A 98 4.87 -18.81 -6.64
C GLU A 98 3.77 -17.73 -6.54
N LEU A 99 3.99 -16.66 -5.79
CA LEU A 99 3.03 -15.59 -5.54
C LEU A 99 3.26 -14.33 -6.38
N ILE A 100 4.53 -14.08 -6.74
CA ILE A 100 4.93 -12.86 -7.44
C ILE A 100 4.95 -13.11 -8.95
N THR A 101 4.19 -12.30 -9.68
CA THR A 101 4.32 -12.19 -11.13
C THR A 101 5.15 -10.96 -11.47
N GLU A 102 6.32 -11.16 -12.06
CA GLU A 102 7.13 -10.06 -12.58
C GLU A 102 6.46 -9.43 -13.81
N LYS A 103 6.15 -8.17 -13.71
CA LYS A 103 5.62 -7.36 -14.79
C LYS A 103 6.21 -5.96 -14.72
N TYR A 104 7.49 -5.86 -15.10
CA TYR A 104 8.21 -4.60 -14.98
C TYR A 104 7.65 -3.52 -15.90
N LEU A 105 7.55 -2.31 -15.34
CA LEU A 105 7.22 -1.11 -16.10
C LEU A 105 8.30 -0.83 -17.15
N THR A 106 7.91 -0.23 -18.26
CA THR A 106 8.86 0.30 -19.24
C THR A 106 9.69 1.41 -18.60
N VAL A 107 11.01 1.38 -18.82
CA VAL A 107 11.90 2.42 -18.32
C VAL A 107 11.50 3.77 -18.88
N HIS A 108 11.10 4.67 -17.99
CA HIS A 108 10.68 6.03 -18.34
C HIS A 108 10.81 6.96 -17.12
N ALA A 109 11.26 8.20 -17.35
CA ALA A 109 11.54 9.18 -16.28
C ALA A 109 10.37 9.42 -15.32
N ASN A 110 9.12 9.30 -15.77
CA ASN A 110 7.95 9.58 -14.96
C ASN A 110 7.42 8.39 -14.15
N SER A 111 7.84 7.16 -14.45
CA SER A 111 7.34 5.97 -13.72
C SER A 111 8.46 5.06 -13.23
N ARG A 112 9.31 4.57 -14.10
CA ARG A 112 10.48 3.75 -13.78
C ARG A 112 11.73 4.42 -14.36
N PRO A 113 12.40 5.30 -13.60
CA PRO A 113 13.52 6.09 -14.13
C PRO A 113 14.78 5.25 -14.41
N GLY A 114 14.86 4.02 -13.91
CA GLY A 114 16.04 3.16 -14.02
C GLY A 114 17.19 3.59 -13.10
N TYR A 115 16.95 4.52 -12.19
CA TYR A 115 17.93 4.90 -11.19
C TYR A 115 18.02 3.84 -10.11
N LYS A 116 19.21 3.65 -9.53
CA LYS A 116 19.41 2.72 -8.42
C LYS A 116 19.12 3.40 -7.08
N LEU A 117 18.64 2.61 -6.12
CA LEU A 117 18.52 3.06 -4.74
C LEU A 117 19.93 3.41 -4.21
N GLU A 118 20.02 4.52 -3.49
CA GLU A 118 21.27 4.93 -2.82
C GLU A 118 21.56 4.06 -1.58
N SER A 119 20.50 3.80 -0.81
CA SER A 119 20.53 2.89 0.35
C SER A 119 19.12 2.47 0.68
N LEU A 120 18.87 1.20 0.90
CA LEU A 120 17.56 0.75 1.35
C LEU A 120 17.45 0.94 2.86
N LYS A 121 16.48 1.75 3.31
CA LYS A 121 16.24 2.07 4.72
C LYS A 121 14.91 1.51 5.24
N ASN A 122 13.86 1.49 4.40
CA ASN A 122 12.52 1.12 4.84
C ASN A 122 11.72 0.42 3.74
N ILE A 123 10.73 -0.37 4.18
CA ILE A 123 9.63 -0.87 3.36
C ILE A 123 8.42 0.01 3.67
N VAL A 124 7.76 0.56 2.65
CA VAL A 124 6.66 1.49 2.83
C VAL A 124 5.37 0.93 2.25
N ILE A 125 4.35 0.88 3.09
CA ILE A 125 3.02 0.39 2.74
C ILE A 125 2.14 1.57 2.30
N HIS A 126 1.46 1.36 1.17
CA HIS A 126 0.50 2.27 0.57
C HIS A 126 -0.82 1.56 0.31
N TYR A 127 -1.82 2.32 -0.10
CA TYR A 127 -3.05 1.83 -0.71
C TYR A 127 -3.30 2.62 -2.00
N VAL A 128 -3.90 1.98 -3.00
CA VAL A 128 -4.05 2.58 -4.34
C VAL A 128 -5.02 3.79 -4.37
N ALA A 129 -5.74 4.06 -3.28
CA ALA A 129 -6.72 5.16 -3.14
C ALA A 129 -7.81 5.19 -4.23
N ASN A 130 -8.03 4.06 -4.91
CA ASN A 130 -9.01 3.88 -5.97
C ASN A 130 -9.76 2.56 -5.74
N PRO A 131 -10.87 2.58 -4.98
CA PRO A 131 -11.59 1.39 -4.55
C PRO A 131 -12.01 0.48 -5.70
N GLY A 132 -11.88 -0.84 -5.51
CA GLY A 132 -12.33 -1.85 -6.45
C GLY A 132 -11.46 -2.00 -7.70
N THR A 133 -10.33 -1.29 -7.79
CA THR A 133 -9.39 -1.47 -8.90
C THR A 133 -8.44 -2.63 -8.64
N THR A 134 -8.06 -3.33 -9.72
CA THR A 134 -7.13 -4.46 -9.69
C THR A 134 -5.67 -3.99 -9.78
N ALA A 135 -4.74 -4.89 -9.41
CA ALA A 135 -3.30 -4.63 -9.57
C ALA A 135 -2.94 -4.33 -11.04
N LEU A 136 -3.54 -5.04 -12.00
CA LEU A 136 -3.27 -4.80 -13.42
C LEU A 136 -3.77 -3.42 -13.88
N GLN A 137 -4.90 -2.92 -13.36
CA GLN A 137 -5.39 -1.58 -13.69
C GLN A 137 -4.44 -0.50 -13.13
N ASN A 138 -3.96 -0.67 -11.90
CA ASN A 138 -3.01 0.24 -11.28
C ASN A 138 -1.62 0.16 -11.96
N TRP A 139 -1.18 -1.03 -12.34
CA TRP A 139 0.03 -1.19 -13.16
C TRP A 139 -0.08 -0.42 -14.50
N LYS A 140 -1.23 -0.53 -15.21
CA LYS A 140 -1.47 0.24 -16.44
C LYS A 140 -1.45 1.75 -16.19
N TYR A 141 -1.94 2.19 -15.02
CA TYR A 141 -1.88 3.59 -14.63
C TYR A 141 -0.42 4.06 -14.50
N PHE A 142 0.45 3.28 -13.86
CA PHE A 142 1.88 3.57 -13.77
C PHE A 142 2.56 3.54 -15.15
N GLU A 143 2.25 2.54 -15.97
CA GLU A 143 2.80 2.40 -17.33
C GLU A 143 2.44 3.58 -18.22
N ASN A 144 1.30 4.24 -18.01
CA ASN A 144 0.91 5.46 -18.70
C ASN A 144 1.70 6.71 -18.25
N LYS A 145 2.76 6.54 -17.46
CA LYS A 145 3.73 7.59 -17.12
C LYS A 145 3.16 8.73 -16.29
N ASN A 146 2.32 8.39 -15.33
CA ASN A 146 1.61 9.34 -14.48
C ASN A 146 2.45 9.89 -13.30
N SER A 147 3.77 9.81 -13.36
CA SER A 147 4.71 10.30 -12.35
C SER A 147 4.54 9.66 -10.98
N VAL A 148 4.03 8.43 -10.96
CA VAL A 148 3.90 7.58 -9.78
C VAL A 148 4.25 6.15 -10.14
N SER A 149 4.78 5.40 -9.19
CA SER A 149 5.05 3.97 -9.29
C SER A 149 5.29 3.36 -7.92
N ALA A 150 5.30 2.03 -7.88
CA ALA A 150 5.69 1.25 -6.71
C ALA A 150 6.48 0.02 -7.15
N HIS A 151 7.17 -0.66 -6.24
CA HIS A 151 7.88 -1.90 -6.52
C HIS A 151 6.89 -3.07 -6.67
N PHE A 152 5.85 -3.08 -5.85
CA PHE A 152 4.82 -4.10 -5.86
C PHE A 152 3.41 -3.50 -5.84
N ILE A 153 2.48 -4.23 -6.44
CA ILE A 153 1.04 -4.01 -6.26
C ILE A 153 0.43 -5.35 -5.86
N ILE A 154 -0.30 -5.38 -4.73
CA ILE A 154 -1.04 -6.54 -4.27
C ILE A 154 -2.51 -6.36 -4.68
N ASP A 155 -3.07 -7.34 -5.39
CA ASP A 155 -4.45 -7.31 -5.88
C ASP A 155 -5.46 -7.67 -4.77
N LEU A 156 -6.75 -7.53 -5.08
CA LEU A 156 -7.88 -7.87 -4.22
C LEU A 156 -7.95 -9.37 -3.87
N ASP A 157 -7.45 -10.23 -4.76
CA ASP A 157 -7.36 -11.69 -4.58
C ASP A 157 -6.05 -12.15 -3.93
N GLY A 158 -5.17 -11.19 -3.57
CA GLY A 158 -3.87 -11.47 -2.96
C GLY A 158 -2.74 -11.74 -3.95
N SER A 159 -2.99 -11.80 -5.26
CA SER A 159 -1.93 -11.92 -6.26
C SER A 159 -1.02 -10.68 -6.24
N ILE A 160 0.27 -10.89 -6.53
CA ILE A 160 1.29 -9.84 -6.40
C ILE A 160 1.92 -9.57 -7.78
N LEU A 161 1.88 -8.31 -8.22
CA LEU A 161 2.66 -7.84 -9.36
C LEU A 161 3.92 -7.14 -8.87
N GLN A 162 5.08 -7.58 -9.32
CA GLN A 162 6.33 -6.83 -9.18
C GLN A 162 6.53 -5.91 -10.39
N CYS A 163 6.54 -4.60 -10.14
CA CYS A 163 6.53 -3.59 -11.19
C CYS A 163 7.93 -3.11 -11.60
N MET A 164 8.96 -3.40 -10.79
CA MET A 164 10.36 -3.06 -11.08
C MET A 164 11.32 -3.86 -10.20
N PRO A 165 12.62 -3.94 -10.55
CA PRO A 165 13.66 -4.50 -9.69
C PRO A 165 13.72 -3.82 -8.33
N LEU A 166 14.06 -4.58 -7.27
CA LEU A 166 14.09 -4.09 -5.88
C LEU A 166 15.19 -3.05 -5.62
N ASP A 167 16.18 -2.99 -6.48
CA ASP A 167 17.29 -2.04 -6.38
C ASP A 167 17.09 -0.76 -7.20
N GLU A 168 15.92 -0.58 -7.81
CA GLU A 168 15.57 0.62 -8.57
C GLU A 168 14.68 1.58 -7.78
N VAL A 169 14.67 2.85 -8.19
CA VAL A 169 13.87 3.92 -7.58
C VAL A 169 12.44 3.89 -8.08
N ALA A 170 11.48 3.88 -7.14
CA ALA A 170 10.06 4.11 -7.41
C ALA A 170 9.63 5.54 -7.04
N TRP A 171 8.71 6.12 -7.82
CA TRP A 171 8.11 7.42 -7.50
C TRP A 171 6.87 7.25 -6.60
N ALA A 172 7.08 6.90 -5.32
CA ALA A 172 6.01 6.54 -4.39
C ALA A 172 5.84 7.52 -3.22
N ILE A 173 6.96 8.03 -2.67
CA ILE A 173 6.96 8.81 -1.43
C ILE A 173 6.78 10.31 -1.71
N GLY A 174 7.23 10.76 -2.90
CA GLY A 174 7.14 12.16 -3.31
C GLY A 174 8.19 13.08 -2.67
N THR A 175 9.20 12.52 -2.03
CA THR A 175 10.45 13.20 -1.66
C THR A 175 11.63 12.44 -2.25
N THR A 176 12.71 13.14 -2.60
CA THR A 176 13.90 12.50 -3.14
C THR A 176 14.46 11.47 -2.17
N GLU A 177 14.68 11.86 -0.93
CA GLU A 177 15.22 10.96 0.09
C GLU A 177 14.35 9.69 0.24
N GLY A 178 13.02 9.85 0.37
CA GLY A 178 12.11 8.72 0.50
C GLY A 178 12.13 7.80 -0.71
N ASN A 179 12.06 8.36 -1.92
CA ASN A 179 12.07 7.58 -3.15
C ASN A 179 13.37 6.80 -3.37
N TYR A 180 14.52 7.36 -2.99
CA TYR A 180 15.84 6.75 -3.18
C TYR A 180 16.25 5.78 -2.07
N SER A 181 15.40 5.59 -1.05
CA SER A 181 15.74 4.77 0.12
C SER A 181 14.65 3.78 0.54
N THR A 182 13.62 3.56 -0.29
CA THR A 182 12.50 2.69 0.11
C THR A 182 12.10 1.70 -0.96
N ILE A 183 11.63 0.53 -0.52
CA ILE A 183 10.77 -0.36 -1.31
C ILE A 183 9.32 -0.01 -0.97
N SER A 184 8.50 0.29 -1.98
CA SER A 184 7.11 0.70 -1.83
C SER A 184 6.15 -0.37 -2.34
N ILE A 185 5.09 -0.66 -1.56
CA ILE A 185 4.07 -1.66 -1.84
C ILE A 185 2.70 -0.99 -1.86
N GLU A 186 2.02 -1.02 -2.99
CA GLU A 186 0.64 -0.55 -3.14
C GLU A 186 -0.34 -1.71 -2.95
N CYS A 187 -1.36 -1.51 -2.13
CA CYS A 187 -2.38 -2.53 -1.87
C CYS A 187 -3.73 -2.09 -2.45
N CYS A 188 -4.35 -2.96 -3.24
CA CYS A 188 -5.72 -2.81 -3.69
C CYS A 188 -6.69 -2.98 -2.51
N HIS A 189 -7.84 -2.31 -2.59
CA HIS A 189 -8.87 -2.37 -1.56
C HIS A 189 -10.25 -2.29 -2.19
N PRO A 190 -11.29 -2.96 -1.61
CA PRO A 190 -12.58 -3.10 -2.26
C PRO A 190 -13.46 -1.85 -2.19
N ASP A 191 -13.32 -1.02 -1.15
CA ASP A 191 -14.23 0.08 -0.85
C ASP A 191 -13.52 1.32 -0.31
N SER A 192 -14.28 2.38 -0.03
CA SER A 192 -13.77 3.68 0.42
C SER A 192 -13.19 3.70 1.83
N THR A 193 -13.32 2.63 2.61
CA THR A 193 -12.69 2.52 3.94
C THR A 193 -11.17 2.33 3.84
N GLY A 194 -10.68 1.87 2.68
CA GLY A 194 -9.29 1.52 2.47
C GLY A 194 -8.85 0.25 3.18
N LYS A 195 -9.81 -0.53 3.76
CA LYS A 195 -9.53 -1.82 4.38
C LYS A 195 -9.19 -2.84 3.28
N PHE A 196 -8.11 -3.57 3.48
CA PHE A 196 -7.70 -4.63 2.58
C PHE A 196 -8.62 -5.86 2.71
N THR A 197 -8.74 -6.64 1.64
CA THR A 197 -9.34 -7.98 1.74
C THR A 197 -8.43 -8.88 2.60
N GLU A 198 -8.98 -9.99 3.08
CA GLU A 198 -8.19 -11.01 3.79
C GLU A 198 -6.99 -11.46 2.94
N ALA A 199 -7.26 -11.82 1.68
CA ALA A 199 -6.22 -12.28 0.75
C ALA A 199 -5.13 -11.22 0.50
N THR A 200 -5.51 -9.94 0.30
CA THR A 200 -4.55 -8.83 0.17
C THR A 200 -3.72 -8.69 1.44
N TYR A 201 -4.34 -8.79 2.62
CA TYR A 201 -3.66 -8.67 3.91
C TYR A 201 -2.69 -9.82 4.16
N GLU A 202 -3.09 -11.07 3.93
CA GLU A 202 -2.22 -12.25 4.07
C GLU A 202 -1.00 -12.16 3.15
N SER A 203 -1.21 -11.78 1.89
CA SER A 203 -0.12 -11.56 0.93
C SER A 203 0.79 -10.42 1.34
N LEU A 204 0.24 -9.34 1.91
CA LEU A 204 1.03 -8.22 2.43
C LEU A 204 1.91 -8.67 3.60
N VAL A 205 1.37 -9.42 4.57
CA VAL A 205 2.14 -9.98 5.69
C VAL A 205 3.28 -10.85 5.16
N LYS A 206 3.00 -11.76 4.22
CA LYS A 206 4.01 -12.68 3.66
C LYS A 206 5.09 -11.92 2.89
N LEU A 207 4.71 -10.97 2.02
CA LEU A 207 5.65 -10.17 1.23
C LEU A 207 6.56 -9.31 2.11
N VAL A 208 6.00 -8.63 3.11
CA VAL A 208 6.77 -7.76 4.02
C VAL A 208 7.70 -8.59 4.90
N SER A 209 7.24 -9.74 5.41
CA SER A 209 8.07 -10.66 6.19
C SER A 209 9.27 -11.15 5.37
N TRP A 210 9.04 -11.58 4.13
CA TRP A 210 10.11 -11.99 3.21
C TRP A 210 11.11 -10.86 2.95
N LEU A 211 10.63 -9.64 2.69
CA LEU A 211 11.52 -8.49 2.47
C LEU A 211 12.32 -8.15 3.74
N CYS A 212 11.69 -8.22 4.93
CA CYS A 212 12.38 -7.99 6.19
C CYS A 212 13.48 -9.04 6.41
N GLN A 213 13.17 -10.33 6.21
CA GLN A 213 14.17 -11.40 6.31
C GLN A 213 15.30 -11.23 5.30
N LYS A 214 14.98 -10.85 4.05
CA LYS A 214 15.95 -10.64 2.96
C LYS A 214 16.95 -9.51 3.23
N TYR A 215 16.51 -8.44 3.90
CA TYR A 215 17.30 -7.23 4.13
C TYR A 215 17.71 -7.03 5.59
N ASP A 216 17.48 -8.02 6.44
CA ASP A 216 17.78 -7.97 7.89
C ASP A 216 17.09 -6.77 8.57
N PHE A 217 15.78 -6.60 8.26
CA PHE A 217 14.94 -5.55 8.81
C PHE A 217 14.06 -6.07 9.94
N THR A 218 13.84 -5.22 10.94
CA THR A 218 12.84 -5.41 11.99
C THR A 218 11.52 -4.69 11.61
N ALA A 219 10.49 -4.83 12.42
CA ALA A 219 9.24 -4.10 12.24
C ALA A 219 9.42 -2.56 12.29
N ASP A 220 10.54 -2.07 12.80
CA ASP A 220 10.83 -0.63 12.84
C ASP A 220 11.16 -0.04 11.46
N GLN A 221 11.63 -0.84 10.52
CA GLN A 221 11.87 -0.43 9.14
C GLN A 221 10.60 -0.53 8.28
N VAL A 222 9.51 -1.08 8.79
CA VAL A 222 8.22 -1.12 8.10
C VAL A 222 7.43 0.15 8.43
N LYS A 223 7.12 0.94 7.42
CA LYS A 223 6.51 2.27 7.55
C LYS A 223 5.24 2.37 6.71
N ARG A 224 4.35 3.29 7.10
CA ARG A 224 3.26 3.77 6.23
C ARG A 224 3.75 4.97 5.43
N HIS A 225 3.15 5.27 4.30
CA HIS A 225 3.40 6.56 3.63
C HIS A 225 3.08 7.76 4.57
N TYR A 226 2.11 7.60 5.47
CA TYR A 226 1.79 8.55 6.53
C TYR A 226 3.02 8.97 7.35
N ASP A 227 3.97 8.06 7.56
CA ASP A 227 5.16 8.29 8.39
C ASP A 227 6.26 9.11 7.67
N TYR A 228 5.97 9.57 6.44
CA TYR A 228 6.79 10.48 5.64
C TYR A 228 6.12 11.84 5.50
N PRO A 229 6.23 12.73 6.50
CA PRO A 229 5.60 14.04 6.46
C PRO A 229 6.20 14.90 5.35
N ARG A 230 5.37 15.80 4.84
CA ARG A 230 5.79 16.84 3.89
C ARG A 230 5.59 18.20 4.50
N THR A 231 6.45 19.15 4.10
CA THR A 231 6.31 20.55 4.49
C THR A 231 5.97 21.37 3.24
N ASN A 232 4.88 22.13 3.30
CA ASN A 232 4.51 23.01 2.19
C ASN A 232 5.37 24.30 2.18
N SER A 233 5.20 25.13 1.16
CA SER A 233 5.93 26.40 1.00
C SER A 233 5.72 27.41 2.14
N SER A 234 4.64 27.24 2.91
CA SER A 234 4.32 28.07 4.09
C SER A 234 4.88 27.47 5.40
N GLY A 235 5.67 26.40 5.34
CA GLY A 235 6.25 25.73 6.51
C GLY A 235 5.28 24.82 7.27
N VAL A 236 4.07 24.57 6.76
CA VAL A 236 3.09 23.69 7.39
C VAL A 236 3.45 22.23 7.08
N VAL A 237 3.63 21.44 8.14
CA VAL A 237 3.84 19.99 8.04
C VAL A 237 2.50 19.30 7.91
N TRP A 238 2.40 18.36 6.96
CA TRP A 238 1.22 17.53 6.76
C TRP A 238 1.60 16.08 6.45
N HIS A 239 0.68 15.17 6.77
CA HIS A 239 0.84 13.73 6.55
C HIS A 239 -0.19 13.26 5.54
N LYS A 240 0.22 12.42 4.61
CA LYS A 240 -0.71 11.75 3.70
C LYS A 240 -1.46 10.64 4.44
N SER A 241 -2.79 10.61 4.37
CA SER A 241 -3.59 9.53 4.97
C SER A 241 -3.45 8.23 4.14
N CYS A 242 -2.27 7.62 4.17
CA CYS A 242 -1.92 6.45 3.38
C CYS A 242 -1.05 5.47 4.17
N PRO A 243 -1.46 4.18 4.26
CA PRO A 243 -2.75 3.61 3.84
C PRO A 243 -3.88 4.07 4.76
N LEU A 244 -5.02 4.45 4.18
CA LEU A 244 -6.12 5.09 4.91
C LEU A 244 -6.59 4.29 6.12
N TYR A 245 -6.82 2.98 5.94
CA TYR A 245 -7.32 2.12 7.01
C TYR A 245 -6.35 2.07 8.21
N PHE A 246 -5.07 1.88 7.96
CA PHE A 246 -4.06 1.84 9.04
C PHE A 246 -3.78 3.20 9.68
N VAL A 247 -4.08 4.30 8.99
CA VAL A 247 -4.00 5.64 9.59
C VAL A 247 -5.18 5.89 10.53
N ASN A 248 -6.39 5.47 10.12
CA ASN A 248 -7.60 5.64 10.91
C ASN A 248 -7.71 4.62 12.06
N HIS A 249 -6.98 3.49 11.97
CA HIS A 249 -6.99 2.39 12.92
C HIS A 249 -5.55 2.03 13.34
N PRO A 250 -4.89 2.87 14.17
CA PRO A 250 -3.50 2.64 14.55
C PRO A 250 -3.27 1.30 15.28
N GLU A 251 -4.28 0.78 15.99
CA GLU A 251 -4.23 -0.55 16.58
C GLU A 251 -4.08 -1.65 15.51
N LYS A 252 -4.71 -1.49 14.34
CA LYS A 252 -4.59 -2.43 13.22
C LYS A 252 -3.22 -2.36 12.55
N TRP A 253 -2.58 -1.22 12.59
CA TRP A 253 -1.20 -1.07 12.15
C TRP A 253 -0.24 -1.83 13.08
N GLU A 254 -0.42 -1.74 14.40
CA GLU A 254 0.39 -2.50 15.35
C GLU A 254 0.10 -4.02 15.25
N GLU A 255 -1.16 -4.43 15.10
CA GLU A 255 -1.51 -5.82 14.82
C GLU A 255 -0.80 -6.34 13.55
N PHE A 256 -0.76 -5.55 12.49
CA PHE A 256 -0.05 -5.91 11.25
C PHE A 256 1.44 -6.10 11.50
N LYS A 257 2.10 -5.18 12.20
CA LYS A 257 3.53 -5.31 12.52
C LYS A 257 3.82 -6.54 13.38
N ASN A 258 2.94 -6.85 14.33
CA ASN A 258 3.06 -8.04 15.18
C ASN A 258 2.78 -9.36 14.45
N ALA A 259 2.11 -9.32 13.31
CA ALA A 259 1.86 -10.49 12.46
C ALA A 259 3.04 -10.82 11.53
N LEU A 260 4.05 -9.94 11.45
CA LEU A 260 5.21 -10.18 10.60
C LEU A 260 6.06 -11.33 11.14
N LEU A 261 6.48 -12.24 10.26
CA LEU A 261 7.34 -13.37 10.55
C LEU A 261 8.80 -12.91 10.41
N ILE A 262 9.27 -12.16 11.38
CA ILE A 262 10.62 -11.60 11.42
C ILE A 262 11.30 -12.02 12.72
N PRO A 263 12.64 -12.22 12.72
CA PRO A 263 13.41 -12.62 13.89
C PRO A 263 13.29 -11.65 15.07
#